data_9af40e40d215dd06031ee3feb356a20c
#
_entry.id   9af40e40d215dd06031ee3feb356a20c
#
_cell.length_a   1.000
_cell.length_b   1.000
_cell.length_c   1.000
_cell.angle_alpha   90.00
_cell.angle_beta   90.00
_cell.angle_gamma   90.00
#
_symmetry.space_group_name_H-M   'P 1'
#
loop_
_entity.id
_entity.type
_entity.pdbx_description
1 polymer ?
#
loop_
_entity_poly.entity_id
_entity_poly.type
_entity_poly.pdbx_seq_one_letter_code
_entity_poly.pdbx_strand_id
1 'polypeptide(L)'
;MASNILIRVIILGLICLLASCSEDNAAPKCDNETVLAGVKGALYRDIAQGGDQRRFYKSLDFKDLETVKISEEGRICTARLMLVKKYYLPINYEVAIDDKEYYVTFSGLNEGSRENIYKVVNGMRPDLGSEQ
;
A
#
# COMPACT_ATOMS: atom_id res chain seq x y z
N MET A 1 40.86 19.59 32.85
CA MET A 1 39.78 20.33 32.18
C MET A 1 39.49 19.87 30.74
N ALA A 2 40.46 19.36 30.01
CA ALA A 2 40.25 18.84 28.64
C ALA A 2 39.44 17.53 28.54
N SER A 3 39.46 16.68 29.56
CA SER A 3 38.78 15.39 29.57
C SER A 3 37.23 15.51 29.66
N ASN A 4 36.72 16.54 30.31
CA ASN A 4 35.28 16.74 30.47
C ASN A 4 34.58 17.22 29.18
N ILE A 5 35.31 17.88 28.28
CA ILE A 5 34.79 18.35 27.01
C ILE A 5 34.73 17.17 26.03
N LEU A 6 35.72 16.30 26.07
CA LEU A 6 35.75 15.09 25.19
C LEU A 6 34.61 14.12 25.52
N ILE A 7 34.35 13.91 26.82
CA ILE A 7 33.24 13.04 27.27
C ILE A 7 31.88 13.61 26.86
N ARG A 8 31.69 14.94 26.93
CA ARG A 8 30.43 15.58 26.50
C ARG A 8 30.18 15.47 24.99
N VAL A 9 31.23 15.55 24.18
CA VAL A 9 31.13 15.42 22.73
C VAL A 9 30.79 13.98 22.34
N ILE A 10 31.35 12.99 23.01
CA ILE A 10 31.08 11.57 22.78
C ILE A 10 29.63 11.22 23.16
N ILE A 11 29.12 11.76 24.28
CA ILE A 11 27.74 11.55 24.73
C ILE A 11 26.74 12.18 23.75
N LEU A 12 27.01 13.38 23.22
CA LEU A 12 26.15 14.00 22.21
C LEU A 12 26.16 13.21 20.89
N GLY A 13 27.32 12.70 20.48
CA GLY A 13 27.44 11.86 19.27
C GLY A 13 26.68 10.55 19.39
N LEU A 14 26.69 9.95 20.58
CA LEU A 14 25.98 8.69 20.84
C LEU A 14 24.45 8.86 20.84
N ILE A 15 23.95 10.00 21.33
CA ILE A 15 22.50 10.31 21.32
C ILE A 15 21.99 10.53 19.89
N CYS A 16 22.78 11.15 19.02
CA CYS A 16 22.40 11.32 17.61
C CYS A 16 22.33 9.99 16.84
N LEU A 17 23.17 9.01 17.19
CA LEU A 17 23.13 7.65 16.58
C LEU A 17 21.89 6.86 17.01
N LEU A 18 21.39 7.05 18.23
CA LEU A 18 20.17 6.39 18.72
C LEU A 18 18.90 7.00 18.10
N ALA A 19 18.90 8.29 17.76
CA ALA A 19 17.76 8.95 17.12
C ALA A 19 17.56 8.53 15.67
N SER A 20 18.62 8.15 14.94
CA SER A 20 18.51 7.68 13.56
C SER A 20 17.99 6.25 13.41
N CYS A 21 18.02 5.43 14.47
CA CYS A 21 17.49 4.06 14.46
C CYS A 21 15.97 3.97 14.62
N SER A 22 15.28 5.06 14.99
CA SER A 22 13.83 5.06 15.21
C SER A 22 13.01 5.21 13.93
N GLU A 23 13.61 5.58 12.79
CA GLU A 23 12.93 5.72 11.50
C GLU A 23 12.73 4.39 10.75
N ASP A 24 13.51 3.35 11.08
CA ASP A 24 13.49 2.06 10.38
C ASP A 24 12.27 1.18 10.72
N ASN A 25 11.43 1.56 11.68
CA ASN A 25 10.25 0.80 12.12
C ASN A 25 8.92 1.37 11.62
N ALA A 26 8.93 2.37 10.76
CA ALA A 26 7.71 2.92 10.18
C ALA A 26 7.16 2.00 9.08
N ALA A 27 5.83 1.94 8.97
CA ALA A 27 5.19 1.24 7.87
C ALA A 27 5.67 1.79 6.51
N PRO A 28 5.89 0.94 5.50
CA PRO A 28 6.20 1.39 4.15
C PRO A 28 5.19 2.42 3.64
N LYS A 29 5.64 3.31 2.78
CA LYS A 29 4.78 4.35 2.18
C LYS A 29 3.70 3.74 1.29
N CYS A 30 2.59 4.46 1.11
CA CYS A 30 1.47 4.03 0.28
C CYS A 30 1.87 3.77 -1.18
N ASP A 31 2.82 4.52 -1.71
CA ASP A 31 3.34 4.41 -3.08
C ASP A 31 4.53 3.44 -3.24
N ASN A 32 4.93 2.76 -2.18
CA ASN A 32 5.98 1.76 -2.23
C ASN A 32 5.59 0.62 -3.18
N GLU A 33 6.45 0.28 -4.12
CA GLU A 33 6.19 -0.75 -5.15
C GLU A 33 5.84 -2.11 -4.54
N THR A 34 6.51 -2.49 -3.45
CA THR A 34 6.24 -3.75 -2.76
C THR A 34 4.86 -3.73 -2.09
N VAL A 35 4.44 -2.59 -1.53
CA VAL A 35 3.10 -2.41 -0.97
C VAL A 35 2.04 -2.53 -2.07
N LEU A 36 2.22 -1.85 -3.19
CA LEU A 36 1.28 -1.92 -4.32
C LEU A 36 1.20 -3.33 -4.92
N ALA A 37 2.31 -4.03 -5.01
CA ALA A 37 2.34 -5.44 -5.40
C ALA A 37 1.57 -6.31 -4.39
N GLY A 38 1.67 -6.01 -3.11
CA GLY A 38 0.90 -6.66 -2.04
C GLY A 38 -0.61 -6.42 -2.19
N VAL A 39 -1.03 -5.20 -2.52
CA VAL A 39 -2.45 -4.88 -2.80
C VAL A 39 -2.95 -5.67 -4.01
N LYS A 40 -2.20 -5.70 -5.10
CA LYS A 40 -2.53 -6.50 -6.29
C LYS A 40 -2.63 -7.99 -5.96
N GLY A 41 -1.73 -8.51 -5.14
CA GLY A 41 -1.75 -9.90 -4.68
C GLY A 41 -2.99 -10.22 -3.84
N ALA A 42 -3.39 -9.33 -2.94
CA ALA A 42 -4.59 -9.46 -2.14
C ALA A 42 -5.85 -9.44 -3.03
N LEU A 43 -5.92 -8.52 -3.99
CA LEU A 43 -7.01 -8.45 -4.97
C LEU A 43 -7.08 -9.71 -5.83
N TYR A 44 -5.94 -10.22 -6.28
CA TYR A 44 -5.89 -11.46 -7.06
C TYR A 44 -6.45 -12.65 -6.28
N ARG A 45 -6.04 -12.82 -5.04
CA ARG A 45 -6.52 -13.92 -4.18
C ARG A 45 -8.02 -13.84 -3.92
N ASP A 46 -8.54 -12.63 -3.79
CA ASP A 46 -9.94 -12.41 -3.46
C ASP A 46 -10.86 -12.49 -4.69
N ILE A 47 -10.42 -12.01 -5.86
CA ILE A 47 -11.28 -11.82 -7.03
C ILE A 47 -10.98 -12.81 -8.16
N ALA A 48 -9.73 -13.13 -8.40
CA ALA A 48 -9.29 -13.85 -9.61
C ALA A 48 -8.54 -15.14 -9.32
N GLN A 49 -8.70 -15.72 -8.15
CA GLN A 49 -8.01 -16.95 -7.76
C GLN A 49 -8.17 -18.05 -8.82
N GLY A 50 -7.05 -18.58 -9.30
CA GLY A 50 -7.02 -19.59 -10.36
C GLY A 50 -6.90 -19.04 -11.79
N GLY A 51 -6.98 -17.71 -11.97
CA GLY A 51 -6.74 -17.06 -13.26
C GLY A 51 -5.26 -16.77 -13.52
N ASP A 52 -4.98 -16.13 -14.65
CA ASP A 52 -3.63 -15.69 -15.03
C ASP A 52 -3.18 -14.49 -14.17
N GLN A 53 -2.34 -14.78 -13.20
CA GLN A 53 -1.80 -13.77 -12.27
C GLN A 53 -1.05 -12.65 -12.98
N ARG A 54 -0.23 -12.98 -13.97
CA ARG A 54 0.56 -11.99 -14.70
C ARG A 54 -0.32 -11.01 -15.46
N ARG A 55 -1.35 -11.53 -16.11
CA ARG A 55 -2.35 -10.71 -16.81
C ARG A 55 -3.11 -9.83 -15.83
N PHE A 56 -3.51 -10.36 -14.70
CA PHE A 56 -4.18 -9.63 -13.63
C PHE A 56 -3.34 -8.42 -13.18
N TYR A 57 -2.08 -8.65 -12.83
CA TYR A 57 -1.18 -7.59 -12.36
C TYR A 57 -0.95 -6.49 -13.39
N LYS A 58 -0.88 -6.85 -14.69
CA LYS A 58 -0.72 -5.88 -15.77
C LYS A 58 -1.97 -5.06 -16.05
N SER A 59 -3.15 -5.59 -15.74
CA SER A 59 -4.44 -4.94 -16.01
C SER A 59 -4.81 -3.88 -14.97
N LEU A 60 -4.11 -3.83 -13.85
CA LEU A 60 -4.40 -2.92 -12.75
C LEU A 60 -3.31 -1.86 -12.61
N ASP A 61 -3.74 -0.61 -12.46
CA ASP A 61 -2.86 0.50 -12.12
C ASP A 61 -3.48 1.32 -11.00
N PHE A 62 -2.64 2.01 -10.23
CA PHE A 62 -3.07 2.85 -9.12
C PHE A 62 -2.77 4.31 -9.41
N LYS A 63 -3.73 5.18 -9.14
CA LYS A 63 -3.62 6.63 -9.27
C LYS A 63 -4.05 7.31 -7.97
N ASP A 64 -3.60 8.55 -7.79
CA ASP A 64 -4.00 9.41 -6.68
C ASP A 64 -3.83 8.75 -5.31
N LEU A 65 -2.64 8.21 -5.10
CA LEU A 65 -2.25 7.55 -3.86
C LEU A 65 -2.10 8.56 -2.74
N GLU A 66 -2.87 8.41 -1.66
CA GLU A 66 -2.83 9.31 -0.51
C GLU A 66 -2.73 8.53 0.79
N THR A 67 -1.97 9.08 1.73
CA THR A 67 -1.92 8.59 3.10
C THR A 67 -3.01 9.28 3.92
N VAL A 68 -3.95 8.51 4.43
CA VAL A 68 -5.05 9.01 5.29
C VAL A 68 -4.64 9.08 6.75
N LYS A 69 -3.95 8.06 7.22
CA LYS A 69 -3.54 7.96 8.62
C LYS A 69 -2.22 7.21 8.76
N ILE A 70 -1.38 7.70 9.65
CA ILE A 70 -0.14 7.02 10.07
C ILE A 70 -0.23 6.78 11.58
N SER A 71 0.07 5.57 12.02
CA SER A 71 0.14 5.19 13.42
C SER A 71 1.31 4.24 13.65
N GLU A 72 1.58 3.90 14.91
CA GLU A 72 2.58 2.88 15.26
C GLU A 72 2.21 1.48 14.74
N GLU A 73 0.93 1.23 14.55
CA GLU A 73 0.40 -0.05 14.06
C GLU A 73 0.44 -0.18 12.55
N GLY A 74 0.59 0.92 11.82
CA GLY A 74 0.62 0.89 10.37
C GLY A 74 0.20 2.19 9.69
N ARG A 75 -0.26 2.05 8.47
CA ARG A 75 -0.63 3.16 7.60
C ARG A 75 -1.91 2.84 6.85
N ILE A 76 -2.83 3.80 6.81
CA ILE A 76 -4.06 3.69 6.00
C ILE A 76 -3.90 4.56 4.77
N CYS A 77 -4.15 3.98 3.62
CA CYS A 77 -3.98 4.57 2.31
C CYS A 77 -5.27 4.54 1.51
N THR A 78 -5.43 5.52 0.64
CA THR A 78 -6.47 5.54 -0.38
C THR A 78 -5.84 5.66 -1.76
N ALA A 79 -6.49 5.13 -2.76
CA ALA A 79 -6.08 5.23 -4.15
C ALA A 79 -7.29 5.12 -5.08
N ARG A 80 -7.10 5.44 -6.33
CA ARG A 80 -8.00 5.06 -7.42
C ARG A 80 -7.39 3.92 -8.21
N LEU A 81 -8.09 2.80 -8.24
CA LEU A 81 -7.71 1.66 -9.05
C LEU A 81 -8.21 1.88 -10.48
N MET A 82 -7.29 1.94 -11.42
CA MET A 82 -7.60 2.10 -12.83
C MET A 82 -7.72 0.75 -13.51
N LEU A 83 -8.88 0.46 -14.08
CA LEU A 83 -9.17 -0.78 -14.82
C LEU A 83 -9.04 -0.60 -16.33
N VAL A 84 -9.52 0.51 -16.85
CA VAL A 84 -9.44 0.92 -18.25
C VAL A 84 -9.18 2.42 -18.30
N LYS A 85 -8.76 2.96 -19.43
CA LYS A 85 -8.27 4.34 -19.58
C LYS A 85 -9.10 5.45 -18.91
N LYS A 86 -10.36 5.22 -18.58
CA LYS A 86 -11.25 6.21 -17.98
C LYS A 86 -12.10 5.69 -16.83
N TYR A 87 -11.89 4.45 -16.41
CA TYR A 87 -12.69 3.84 -15.36
C TYR A 87 -11.83 3.62 -14.12
N TYR A 88 -12.20 4.32 -13.07
CA TYR A 88 -11.52 4.27 -11.79
C TYR A 88 -12.46 3.77 -10.70
N LEU A 89 -11.93 2.96 -9.80
CA LEU A 89 -12.60 2.54 -8.59
C LEU A 89 -11.84 3.06 -7.37
N PRO A 90 -12.53 3.66 -6.39
CA PRO A 90 -11.90 4.00 -5.14
C PRO A 90 -11.55 2.72 -4.39
N ILE A 91 -10.36 2.66 -3.82
CA ILE A 91 -9.90 1.56 -2.98
C ILE A 91 -9.19 2.11 -1.75
N ASN A 92 -9.41 1.47 -0.63
CA ASN A 92 -8.66 1.71 0.59
C ASN A 92 -7.78 0.50 0.88
N TYR A 93 -6.59 0.73 1.37
CA TYR A 93 -5.72 -0.35 1.82
C TYR A 93 -4.96 0.05 3.07
N GLU A 94 -4.61 -0.93 3.84
CA GLU A 94 -3.87 -0.78 5.08
C GLU A 94 -2.57 -1.54 5.00
N VAL A 95 -1.50 -0.90 5.42
CA VAL A 95 -0.19 -1.51 5.62
C VAL A 95 0.01 -1.63 7.12
N ALA A 96 -0.33 -2.78 7.68
CA ALA A 96 -0.19 -3.06 9.10
C ALA A 96 1.17 -3.67 9.41
N ILE A 97 1.78 -3.25 10.53
CA ILE A 97 3.05 -3.79 11.02
C ILE A 97 2.75 -4.83 12.11
N ASP A 98 3.38 -5.98 11.99
CA ASP A 98 3.40 -7.02 13.02
C ASP A 98 4.80 -7.61 13.13
N ASP A 99 5.47 -7.33 14.26
CA ASP A 99 6.79 -7.87 14.64
C ASP A 99 7.82 -7.89 13.49
N LYS A 100 8.14 -6.72 12.92
CA LYS A 100 9.09 -6.46 11.81
C LYS A 100 8.60 -6.88 10.41
N GLU A 101 7.45 -7.52 10.31
CA GLU A 101 6.80 -7.81 9.05
C GLU A 101 5.63 -6.85 8.83
N TYR A 102 5.19 -6.73 7.60
CA TYR A 102 3.99 -5.96 7.32
C TYR A 102 3.01 -6.76 6.46
N TYR A 103 1.75 -6.48 6.66
CA TYR A 103 0.64 -7.09 5.93
C TYR A 103 -0.14 -6.02 5.19
N VAL A 104 -0.58 -6.34 3.99
CA VAL A 104 -1.41 -5.45 3.18
C VAL A 104 -2.80 -6.05 3.06
N THR A 105 -3.81 -5.28 3.45
CA THR A 105 -5.21 -5.61 3.26
C THR A 105 -5.91 -4.49 2.51
N PHE A 106 -6.98 -4.80 1.81
CA PHE A 106 -7.75 -3.79 1.11
C PHE A 106 -9.23 -3.82 1.54
N SER A 107 -9.93 -2.72 1.29
CA SER A 107 -11.35 -2.57 1.53
C SER A 107 -11.97 -1.55 0.57
N GLY A 108 -13.27 -1.36 0.63
CA GLY A 108 -13.97 -0.35 -0.16
C GLY A 108 -14.49 -0.84 -1.50
N LEU A 109 -14.31 -2.12 -1.84
CA LEU A 109 -14.87 -2.71 -3.05
C LEU A 109 -16.17 -3.44 -2.73
N ASN A 110 -17.26 -3.02 -3.36
CA ASN A 110 -18.52 -3.75 -3.32
C ASN A 110 -18.52 -4.91 -4.34
N GLU A 111 -19.56 -5.72 -4.34
CA GLU A 111 -19.68 -6.88 -5.21
C GLU A 111 -19.63 -6.50 -6.69
N GLY A 112 -20.32 -5.42 -7.09
CA GLY A 112 -20.30 -4.93 -8.48
C GLY A 112 -18.92 -4.48 -8.93
N SER A 113 -18.16 -3.83 -8.06
CA SER A 113 -16.77 -3.44 -8.33
C SER A 113 -15.87 -4.66 -8.51
N ARG A 114 -16.01 -5.68 -7.67
CA ARG A 114 -15.27 -6.95 -7.78
C ARG A 114 -15.56 -7.65 -9.08
N GLU A 115 -16.82 -7.71 -9.49
CA GLU A 115 -17.24 -8.30 -10.76
C GLU A 115 -16.64 -7.55 -11.95
N ASN A 116 -16.63 -6.21 -11.91
CA ASN A 116 -16.01 -5.39 -12.94
C ASN A 116 -14.51 -5.61 -13.07
N ILE A 117 -13.80 -5.73 -11.96
CA ILE A 117 -12.37 -6.08 -11.96
C ILE A 117 -12.18 -7.44 -12.64
N TYR A 118 -12.96 -8.43 -12.25
CA TYR A 118 -12.89 -9.76 -12.84
C TYR A 118 -13.14 -9.74 -14.37
N LYS A 119 -14.17 -9.01 -14.81
CA LYS A 119 -14.48 -8.86 -16.24
C LYS A 119 -13.34 -8.21 -17.02
N VAL A 120 -12.83 -7.08 -16.55
CA VAL A 120 -11.74 -6.35 -17.23
C VAL A 120 -10.49 -7.20 -17.34
N VAL A 121 -10.11 -7.88 -16.28
CA VAL A 121 -8.92 -8.73 -16.25
C VAL A 121 -9.04 -9.89 -17.22
N ASN A 122 -10.24 -10.41 -17.44
CA ASN A 122 -10.50 -11.50 -18.38
C ASN A 122 -10.85 -11.01 -19.79
N GLY A 123 -10.65 -9.72 -20.09
CA GLY A 123 -10.90 -9.15 -21.41
C GLY A 123 -12.38 -8.97 -21.74
N MET A 124 -13.25 -9.05 -20.74
CA MET A 124 -14.67 -8.77 -20.88
C MET A 124 -14.98 -7.30 -20.63
N ARG A 125 -16.08 -6.81 -21.15
CA ARG A 125 -16.54 -5.45 -20.85
C ARG A 125 -17.04 -5.36 -19.41
N PRO A 126 -16.57 -4.37 -18.63
CA PRO A 126 -17.17 -4.10 -17.33
C PRO A 126 -18.58 -3.54 -17.53
N ASP A 127 -19.45 -3.85 -16.57
CA ASP A 127 -20.73 -3.19 -16.48
C ASP A 127 -20.52 -1.86 -15.72
N LEU A 128 -20.47 -0.76 -16.48
CA LEU A 128 -20.24 0.57 -15.91
C LEU A 128 -21.52 1.17 -15.30
N GLY A 129 -22.60 0.40 -15.33
CA GLY A 129 -23.88 0.83 -14.78
C GLY A 129 -24.45 2.08 -15.42
N SER A 130 -25.63 2.48 -14.98
CA SER A 130 -26.29 3.74 -15.31
C SER A 130 -25.84 4.89 -14.39
N GLU A 131 -24.67 4.82 -13.82
CA GLU A 131 -24.06 5.93 -13.07
C GLU A 131 -23.63 7.04 -14.02
N GLN A 132 -24.58 7.75 -14.43
CA GLN A 132 -24.39 9.03 -15.09
C GLN A 132 -25.00 10.14 -14.26
#